data_88dbb3f4a56cf23774cbb674035e1044
#
_entry.id   88dbb3f4a56cf23774cbb674035e1044
#
_cell.length_a   1.000
_cell.length_b   1.000
_cell.length_c   1.000
_cell.angle_alpha   90.00
_cell.angle_beta   90.00
_cell.angle_gamma   90.00
#
_symmetry.space_group_name_H-M   'P 1'
#
loop_
_entity.id
_entity.type
_entity.pdbx_description
1 polymer ?
#
loop_
_entity_poly.entity_id
_entity_poly.type
_entity_poly.pdbx_seq_one_letter_code
_entity_poly.pdbx_strand_id
1 'polypeptide(L)'
;MKRVTIRVPATTANLGPGFDAFGCALSLYTDVTFEETESGLEITGCDEAYAGPDNMAYTSYCAVLESLSEEIRGVKIHIDAQIPICRGLGSSAALLVAGAMGANYLRGNKLSTQGLLNITNAMEGHPDNLAPAFFGGLTASIVDNGLPVTVNFPLHPDWEFLALVPDFDLPTTVAREALPTEYNRADAVYNISHGAMVLKALELGDEKLLRNAMQDRIHQPYRKSMIADYEKIEGLIRTTGAAFCLSGAGPTLLCITRNPGLEGKLSKKIHDITEANWELIPLHVEFQGARVISEE
;
A
#
# COMPACT_ATOMS: atom_id res chain seq x y z
N MET A 1 -24.38 -3.33 21.87
CA MET A 1 -23.21 -2.48 21.52
C MET A 1 -23.02 -2.63 20.02
N LYS A 2 -22.71 -1.54 19.31
CA LYS A 2 -22.52 -1.63 17.86
C LYS A 2 -21.11 -2.17 17.58
N ARG A 3 -21.02 -3.14 16.67
CA ARG A 3 -19.77 -3.77 16.26
C ARG A 3 -19.68 -3.81 14.73
N VAL A 4 -18.50 -3.58 14.19
CA VAL A 4 -18.24 -3.62 12.75
C VAL A 4 -16.85 -4.16 12.47
N THR A 5 -16.71 -4.98 11.44
CA THR A 5 -15.42 -5.43 10.94
C THR A 5 -15.17 -4.86 9.56
N ILE A 6 -14.06 -4.16 9.41
CA ILE A 6 -13.59 -3.56 8.16
C ILE A 6 -12.46 -4.41 7.60
N ARG A 7 -12.61 -4.90 6.37
CA ARG A 7 -11.54 -5.53 5.58
C ARG A 7 -10.88 -4.49 4.71
N VAL A 8 -9.56 -4.38 4.80
CA VAL A 8 -8.76 -3.46 3.98
C VAL A 8 -7.72 -4.24 3.21
N PRO A 9 -7.58 -4.05 1.89
CA PRO A 9 -6.56 -4.70 1.09
C PRO A 9 -5.17 -4.12 1.34
N ALA A 10 -4.15 -4.94 1.11
CA ALA A 10 -2.78 -4.48 0.93
C ALA A 10 -2.68 -3.56 -0.29
N THR A 11 -1.66 -2.72 -0.31
CA THR A 11 -1.40 -1.83 -1.43
C THR A 11 0.06 -1.81 -1.79
N THR A 12 0.36 -1.66 -3.08
CA THR A 12 1.68 -1.29 -3.57
C THR A 12 1.62 0.14 -4.09
N ALA A 13 2.57 0.95 -3.70
CA ALA A 13 2.67 2.35 -4.09
C ALA A 13 3.84 2.59 -5.04
N ASN A 14 3.86 3.77 -5.66
CA ASN A 14 4.88 4.26 -6.59
C ASN A 14 4.87 3.56 -7.95
N LEU A 15 4.78 2.23 -8.02
CA LEU A 15 4.79 1.46 -9.27
C LEU A 15 5.88 1.93 -10.25
N GLY A 16 7.14 1.94 -9.79
CA GLY A 16 8.27 2.49 -10.51
C GLY A 16 8.27 4.02 -10.53
N PRO A 17 8.04 4.70 -11.68
CA PRO A 17 8.21 6.16 -11.80
C PRO A 17 7.06 7.00 -11.22
N GLY A 18 6.02 6.40 -10.66
CA GLY A 18 4.84 7.10 -10.14
C GLY A 18 4.96 7.50 -8.65
N PHE A 19 6.12 7.98 -8.23
CA PHE A 19 6.43 8.34 -6.85
C PHE A 19 5.37 9.25 -6.21
N ASP A 20 4.86 8.85 -5.03
CA ASP A 20 3.82 9.52 -4.23
C ASP A 20 2.48 9.75 -4.99
N ALA A 21 2.30 9.13 -6.17
CA ALA A 21 1.13 9.36 -7.02
C ALA A 21 0.39 8.07 -7.42
N PHE A 22 1.09 6.98 -7.73
CA PHE A 22 0.47 5.74 -8.22
C PHE A 22 0.37 4.70 -7.11
N GLY A 23 -0.76 3.99 -7.09
CA GLY A 23 -0.96 2.86 -6.19
C GLY A 23 -1.89 1.82 -6.76
N CYS A 24 -1.76 0.59 -6.25
CA CYS A 24 -2.61 -0.52 -6.65
C CYS A 24 -2.97 -1.37 -5.43
N ALA A 25 -4.25 -1.73 -5.30
CA ALA A 25 -4.72 -2.62 -4.26
C ALA A 25 -4.48 -4.09 -4.63
N LEU A 26 -4.07 -4.89 -3.67
CA LEU A 26 -3.65 -6.28 -3.83
C LEU A 26 -4.43 -7.22 -2.89
N SER A 27 -4.58 -8.48 -3.29
CA SER A 27 -5.38 -9.52 -2.62
C SER A 27 -4.71 -10.13 -1.37
N LEU A 28 -4.26 -9.28 -0.47
CA LEU A 28 -3.82 -9.61 0.89
C LEU A 28 -4.53 -8.64 1.82
N TYR A 29 -4.95 -9.04 3.03
CA TYR A 29 -5.89 -8.22 3.78
C TYR A 29 -5.49 -8.04 5.24
N THR A 30 -5.97 -6.95 5.82
CA THR A 30 -6.08 -6.76 7.26
C THR A 30 -7.56 -6.54 7.60
N ASP A 31 -8.08 -7.33 8.53
CA ASP A 31 -9.42 -7.18 9.09
C ASP A 31 -9.32 -6.49 10.44
N VAL A 32 -10.07 -5.41 10.62
CA VAL A 32 -10.10 -4.67 11.88
C VAL A 32 -11.52 -4.57 12.40
N THR A 33 -11.74 -5.08 13.58
CA THR A 33 -13.04 -5.06 14.26
C THR A 33 -13.08 -3.94 15.29
N PHE A 34 -14.12 -3.11 15.23
CA PHE A 34 -14.39 -2.05 16.18
C PHE A 34 -15.67 -2.39 16.95
N GLU A 35 -15.61 -2.30 18.28
CA GLU A 35 -16.75 -2.48 19.18
C GLU A 35 -16.80 -1.29 20.15
N GLU A 36 -17.90 -0.53 20.16
CA GLU A 36 -18.07 0.59 21.09
C GLU A 36 -18.26 0.09 22.51
N THR A 37 -17.62 0.76 23.45
CA THR A 37 -17.76 0.52 24.90
C THR A 37 -18.13 1.84 25.60
N GLU A 38 -18.50 1.75 26.88
CA GLU A 38 -18.82 2.96 27.67
C GLU A 38 -17.60 3.85 27.85
N SER A 39 -16.41 3.27 28.05
CA SER A 39 -15.16 4.01 28.26
C SER A 39 -13.93 3.11 28.03
N GLY A 40 -12.77 3.75 27.85
CA GLY A 40 -11.48 3.09 27.73
C GLY A 40 -11.11 2.68 26.33
N LEU A 41 -9.87 2.23 26.16
CA LEU A 41 -9.28 1.73 24.93
C LEU A 41 -8.71 0.35 25.19
N GLU A 42 -9.09 -0.62 24.38
CA GLU A 42 -8.52 -1.96 24.36
C GLU A 42 -8.16 -2.32 22.93
N ILE A 43 -6.89 -2.61 22.66
CA ILE A 43 -6.41 -3.02 21.32
C ILE A 43 -5.77 -4.40 21.44
N THR A 44 -6.17 -5.32 20.60
CA THR A 44 -5.70 -6.71 20.55
C THR A 44 -5.38 -7.16 19.13
N GLY A 45 -4.64 -8.26 18.98
CA GLY A 45 -4.28 -8.82 17.68
C GLY A 45 -3.06 -8.15 17.03
N CYS A 46 -2.32 -7.32 17.78
CA CYS A 46 -1.05 -6.72 17.38
C CYS A 46 -0.02 -6.86 18.50
N ASP A 47 1.23 -6.51 18.20
CA ASP A 47 2.30 -6.43 19.20
C ASP A 47 1.93 -5.40 20.29
N GLU A 48 2.31 -5.68 21.56
CA GLU A 48 2.07 -4.81 22.71
C GLU A 48 2.57 -3.38 22.47
N ALA A 49 3.66 -3.20 21.74
CA ALA A 49 4.19 -1.90 21.37
C ALA A 49 3.22 -1.03 20.54
N TYR A 50 2.28 -1.67 19.84
CA TYR A 50 1.26 -0.99 19.02
C TYR A 50 -0.15 -1.02 19.64
N ALA A 51 -0.31 -1.57 20.84
CA ALA A 51 -1.62 -1.68 21.50
C ALA A 51 -2.02 -0.44 22.31
N GLY A 52 -1.47 0.71 21.99
CA GLY A 52 -1.66 1.99 22.68
C GLY A 52 -2.45 3.04 21.90
N PRO A 53 -2.61 4.24 22.49
CA PRO A 53 -3.36 5.34 21.87
C PRO A 53 -2.73 5.89 20.58
N ASP A 54 -1.48 5.58 20.29
CA ASP A 54 -0.79 5.95 19.05
C ASP A 54 -1.03 4.95 17.92
N ASN A 55 -1.83 3.90 18.15
CA ASN A 55 -2.20 2.95 17.09
C ASN A 55 -2.94 3.66 15.96
N MET A 56 -2.52 3.43 14.72
CA MET A 56 -3.03 4.14 13.55
C MET A 56 -4.53 3.92 13.30
N ALA A 57 -5.06 2.74 13.60
CA ALA A 57 -6.50 2.50 13.51
C ALA A 57 -7.27 3.31 14.55
N TYR A 58 -6.73 3.46 15.75
CA TYR A 58 -7.36 4.28 16.79
C TYR A 58 -7.22 5.78 16.52
N THR A 59 -6.05 6.27 16.12
CA THR A 59 -5.85 7.70 15.82
C THR A 59 -6.74 8.16 14.66
N SER A 60 -6.86 7.34 13.62
CA SER A 60 -7.75 7.61 12.48
C SER A 60 -9.24 7.54 12.88
N TYR A 61 -9.61 6.58 13.72
CA TYR A 61 -10.96 6.50 14.32
C TYR A 61 -11.31 7.79 15.06
N CYS A 62 -10.42 8.28 15.92
CA CYS A 62 -10.61 9.54 16.65
C CYS A 62 -10.69 10.74 15.71
N ALA A 63 -9.82 10.86 14.72
CA ALA A 63 -9.82 11.96 13.75
C ALA A 63 -11.15 12.11 13.00
N VAL A 64 -11.78 10.98 12.64
CA VAL A 64 -13.12 10.99 12.03
C VAL A 64 -14.18 11.47 13.03
N LEU A 65 -14.18 10.98 14.27
CA LEU A 65 -15.15 11.43 15.29
C LEU A 65 -15.00 12.93 15.57
N GLU A 66 -13.77 13.43 15.69
CA GLU A 66 -13.48 14.86 15.85
C GLU A 66 -14.03 15.68 14.67
N SER A 67 -13.81 15.22 13.43
CA SER A 67 -14.33 15.90 12.22
C SER A 67 -15.86 16.00 12.20
N LEU A 68 -16.52 15.03 12.81
CA LEU A 68 -17.97 14.98 12.98
C LEU A 68 -18.49 15.71 14.21
N SER A 69 -17.61 16.27 15.05
CA SER A 69 -17.92 16.83 16.38
C SER A 69 -18.65 15.81 17.27
N GLU A 70 -18.30 14.55 17.17
CA GLU A 70 -18.83 13.44 17.97
C GLU A 70 -17.90 13.14 19.17
N GLU A 71 -18.51 12.70 20.27
CA GLU A 71 -17.77 12.28 21.45
C GLU A 71 -16.96 11.01 21.21
N ILE A 72 -15.70 11.01 21.61
CA ILE A 72 -14.85 9.80 21.62
C ILE A 72 -15.21 8.98 22.84
N ARG A 73 -16.03 7.95 22.64
CA ARG A 73 -16.37 6.96 23.67
C ARG A 73 -15.31 5.86 23.73
N GLY A 74 -15.44 4.93 24.66
CA GLY A 74 -14.60 3.75 24.70
C GLY A 74 -14.74 2.90 23.44
N VAL A 75 -13.66 2.25 23.03
CA VAL A 75 -13.64 1.33 21.88
C VAL A 75 -12.71 0.17 22.13
N LYS A 76 -13.15 -1.02 21.74
CA LYS A 76 -12.29 -2.20 21.55
C LYS A 76 -11.97 -2.35 20.08
N ILE A 77 -10.68 -2.55 19.79
CA ILE A 77 -10.16 -2.76 18.44
C ILE A 77 -9.46 -4.12 18.42
N HIS A 78 -9.87 -4.97 17.49
CA HIS A 78 -9.17 -6.22 17.23
C HIS A 78 -8.61 -6.22 15.82
N ILE A 79 -7.31 -6.47 15.67
CA ILE A 79 -6.59 -6.44 14.39
C ILE A 79 -6.21 -7.88 14.02
N ASP A 80 -6.70 -8.35 12.86
CA ASP A 80 -6.28 -9.60 12.23
C ASP A 80 -5.53 -9.24 10.94
N ALA A 81 -4.20 -9.10 11.06
CA ALA A 81 -3.35 -8.59 10.01
C ALA A 81 -2.60 -9.69 9.28
N GLN A 82 -2.90 -9.88 7.99
CA GLN A 82 -2.04 -10.66 7.09
C GLN A 82 -1.00 -9.77 6.39
N ILE A 83 -1.23 -8.44 6.33
CA ILE A 83 -0.31 -7.49 5.70
C ILE A 83 0.90 -7.29 6.63
N PRO A 84 2.12 -7.64 6.20
CA PRO A 84 3.31 -7.51 7.05
C PRO A 84 3.66 -6.04 7.32
N ILE A 85 4.04 -5.75 8.58
CA ILE A 85 4.37 -4.41 9.04
C ILE A 85 5.75 -3.99 8.50
N CYS A 86 5.91 -2.72 8.11
CA CYS A 86 7.15 -2.13 7.61
C CYS A 86 7.78 -2.88 6.41
N ARG A 87 6.94 -3.45 5.54
CA ARG A 87 7.40 -4.22 4.36
C ARG A 87 7.02 -3.58 3.03
N GLY A 88 6.47 -2.36 3.00
CA GLY A 88 6.10 -1.69 1.74
C GLY A 88 4.83 -2.23 1.07
N LEU A 89 3.94 -2.87 1.83
CA LEU A 89 2.64 -3.39 1.38
C LEU A 89 1.44 -2.62 1.98
N GLY A 90 1.65 -1.38 2.40
CA GLY A 90 0.57 -0.48 2.82
C GLY A 90 -0.06 -0.79 4.19
N SER A 91 0.67 -1.43 5.12
CA SER A 91 0.14 -1.76 6.46
C SER A 91 -0.34 -0.53 7.23
N SER A 92 0.41 0.59 7.20
CA SER A 92 0.02 1.87 7.80
C SER A 92 -1.30 2.38 7.23
N ALA A 93 -1.37 2.49 5.90
CA ALA A 93 -2.57 2.94 5.20
C ALA A 93 -3.79 2.03 5.50
N ALA A 94 -3.58 0.72 5.60
CA ALA A 94 -4.65 -0.22 5.91
C ALA A 94 -5.26 0.05 7.30
N LEU A 95 -4.45 0.35 8.30
CA LEU A 95 -4.93 0.69 9.64
C LEU A 95 -5.64 2.06 9.65
N LEU A 96 -5.09 3.07 8.97
CA LEU A 96 -5.74 4.39 8.85
C LEU A 96 -7.11 4.28 8.16
N VAL A 97 -7.20 3.54 7.07
CA VAL A 97 -8.45 3.30 6.33
C VAL A 97 -9.45 2.54 7.18
N ALA A 98 -9.02 1.49 7.89
CA ALA A 98 -9.89 0.72 8.77
C ALA A 98 -10.48 1.58 9.88
N GLY A 99 -9.66 2.39 10.57
CA GLY A 99 -10.09 3.28 11.64
C GLY A 99 -11.09 4.32 11.15
N ALA A 100 -10.79 4.96 10.03
CA ALA A 100 -11.68 5.97 9.44
C ALA A 100 -13.03 5.37 9.03
N MET A 101 -13.04 4.21 8.37
CA MET A 101 -14.27 3.54 7.96
C MET A 101 -15.06 3.01 9.17
N GLY A 102 -14.37 2.43 10.17
CA GLY A 102 -15.00 1.93 11.39
C GLY A 102 -15.74 3.04 12.14
N ALA A 103 -15.08 4.20 12.37
CA ALA A 103 -15.70 5.36 12.99
C ALA A 103 -16.91 5.87 12.20
N ASN A 104 -16.75 6.06 10.89
CA ASN A 104 -17.81 6.55 10.03
C ASN A 104 -19.02 5.60 10.01
N TYR A 105 -18.78 4.29 9.93
CA TYR A 105 -19.84 3.28 9.96
C TYR A 105 -20.64 3.34 11.26
N LEU A 106 -19.96 3.34 12.41
CA LEU A 106 -20.59 3.39 13.74
C LEU A 106 -21.39 4.68 13.96
N ARG A 107 -21.11 5.72 13.21
CA ARG A 107 -21.87 7.00 13.20
C ARG A 107 -22.87 7.12 12.05
N GLY A 108 -23.15 6.02 11.33
CA GLY A 108 -24.19 5.98 10.29
C GLY A 108 -23.74 6.51 8.93
N ASN A 109 -22.45 6.37 8.59
CA ASN A 109 -21.88 6.74 7.29
C ASN A 109 -22.11 8.21 6.89
N LYS A 110 -21.81 9.12 7.81
CA LYS A 110 -22.00 10.57 7.61
C LYS A 110 -21.04 11.19 6.59
N LEU A 111 -19.86 10.59 6.40
CA LEU A 111 -18.86 11.04 5.45
C LEU A 111 -18.83 10.14 4.21
N SER A 112 -18.55 10.75 3.07
CA SER A 112 -18.24 10.00 1.84
C SER A 112 -16.84 9.39 1.91
N THR A 113 -16.56 8.41 1.04
CA THR A 113 -15.20 7.82 0.91
C THR A 113 -14.14 8.89 0.63
N GLN A 114 -14.45 9.89 -0.20
CA GLN A 114 -13.56 11.03 -0.45
C GLN A 114 -13.30 11.86 0.82
N GLY A 115 -14.33 12.04 1.65
CA GLY A 115 -14.18 12.73 2.95
C GLY A 115 -13.24 11.98 3.89
N LEU A 116 -13.35 10.64 3.93
CA LEU A 116 -12.45 9.79 4.71
C LEU A 116 -11.02 9.82 4.17
N LEU A 117 -10.85 9.78 2.83
CA LEU A 117 -9.55 9.92 2.19
C LEU A 117 -8.89 11.27 2.53
N ASN A 118 -9.65 12.35 2.56
CA ASN A 118 -9.12 13.68 2.92
C ASN A 118 -8.55 13.69 4.35
N ILE A 119 -9.28 13.10 5.30
CA ILE A 119 -8.85 13.01 6.72
C ILE A 119 -7.60 12.15 6.83
N THR A 120 -7.62 10.95 6.27
CA THR A 120 -6.49 10.02 6.38
C THR A 120 -5.25 10.51 5.63
N ASN A 121 -5.42 11.21 4.49
CA ASN A 121 -4.32 11.81 3.75
C ASN A 121 -3.64 12.96 4.53
N ALA A 122 -4.38 13.70 5.33
CA ALA A 122 -3.79 14.70 6.23
C ALA A 122 -2.91 14.07 7.33
N MET A 123 -3.15 12.81 7.66
CA MET A 123 -2.36 12.04 8.65
C MET A 123 -1.14 11.38 8.01
N GLU A 124 -1.29 10.78 6.83
CA GLU A 124 -0.22 10.02 6.14
C GLU A 124 0.71 10.92 5.31
N GLY A 125 0.16 11.98 4.72
CA GLY A 125 0.91 12.93 3.89
C GLY A 125 0.97 12.61 2.40
N HIS A 126 0.58 11.42 1.98
CA HIS A 126 0.54 10.99 0.57
C HIS A 126 -0.58 9.97 0.32
N PRO A 127 -1.29 10.06 -0.83
CA PRO A 127 -2.48 9.25 -1.10
C PRO A 127 -2.20 7.91 -1.78
N ASP A 128 -0.99 7.62 -2.18
CA ASP A 128 -0.62 6.53 -3.07
C ASP A 128 -0.93 5.11 -2.52
N ASN A 129 -0.94 4.93 -1.19
CA ASN A 129 -1.44 3.72 -0.52
C ASN A 129 -2.90 3.85 -0.08
N LEU A 130 -3.30 5.03 0.40
CA LEU A 130 -4.65 5.26 0.90
C LEU A 130 -5.70 5.14 -0.21
N ALA A 131 -5.45 5.75 -1.37
CA ALA A 131 -6.39 5.77 -2.47
C ALA A 131 -6.73 4.35 -2.97
N PRO A 132 -5.77 3.47 -3.32
CA PRO A 132 -6.11 2.12 -3.71
C PRO A 132 -6.71 1.30 -2.56
N ALA A 133 -6.33 1.55 -1.30
CA ALA A 133 -6.95 0.89 -0.16
C ALA A 133 -8.46 1.23 -0.06
N PHE A 134 -8.86 2.48 -0.26
CA PHE A 134 -10.27 2.88 -0.26
C PHE A 134 -11.04 2.44 -1.52
N PHE A 135 -10.47 2.67 -2.70
CA PHE A 135 -11.22 2.56 -3.97
C PHE A 135 -10.99 1.23 -4.71
N GLY A 136 -9.95 0.49 -4.34
CA GLY A 136 -9.52 -0.69 -5.08
C GLY A 136 -8.85 -0.36 -6.41
N GLY A 137 -8.31 -1.37 -7.06
CA GLY A 137 -7.72 -1.29 -8.40
C GLY A 137 -6.43 -0.47 -8.47
N LEU A 138 -6.11 -0.04 -9.68
CA LEU A 138 -5.00 0.86 -9.99
C LEU A 138 -5.49 2.31 -9.88
N THR A 139 -4.83 3.11 -9.04
CA THR A 139 -5.17 4.51 -8.83
C THR A 139 -4.00 5.43 -9.15
N ALA A 140 -4.32 6.63 -9.62
CA ALA A 140 -3.40 7.75 -9.62
C ALA A 140 -4.04 8.93 -8.90
N SER A 141 -3.24 9.63 -8.12
CA SER A 141 -3.70 10.75 -7.29
C SER A 141 -2.82 11.97 -7.48
N ILE A 142 -3.44 13.13 -7.40
CA ILE A 142 -2.75 14.41 -7.21
C ILE A 142 -3.20 14.99 -5.87
N VAL A 143 -2.36 15.83 -5.26
CA VAL A 143 -2.75 16.62 -4.09
C VAL A 143 -2.83 18.07 -4.50
N ASP A 144 -4.04 18.62 -4.51
CA ASP A 144 -4.30 20.02 -4.82
C ASP A 144 -4.85 20.73 -3.60
N ASN A 145 -4.19 21.81 -3.18
CA ASN A 145 -4.51 22.57 -1.96
C ASN A 145 -4.65 21.68 -0.70
N GLY A 146 -3.81 20.64 -0.59
CA GLY A 146 -3.80 19.70 0.53
C GLY A 146 -4.88 18.59 0.44
N LEU A 147 -5.71 18.61 -0.60
CA LEU A 147 -6.76 17.61 -0.81
C LEU A 147 -6.38 16.64 -1.93
N PRO A 148 -6.47 15.32 -1.69
CA PRO A 148 -6.22 14.32 -2.72
C PRO A 148 -7.38 14.24 -3.71
N VAL A 149 -7.04 14.25 -4.99
CA VAL A 149 -7.96 13.94 -6.10
C VAL A 149 -7.47 12.67 -6.77
N THR A 150 -8.30 11.64 -6.76
CA THR A 150 -7.94 10.29 -7.21
C THR A 150 -8.79 9.85 -8.39
N VAL A 151 -8.17 9.15 -9.33
CA VAL A 151 -8.83 8.48 -10.46
C VAL A 151 -8.37 7.04 -10.53
N ASN A 152 -9.33 6.12 -10.75
CA ASN A 152 -9.03 4.72 -11.07
C ASN A 152 -8.66 4.60 -12.54
N PHE A 153 -7.63 3.82 -12.82
CA PHE A 153 -7.18 3.50 -14.17
C PHE A 153 -7.56 2.08 -14.56
N PRO A 154 -7.89 1.83 -15.84
CA PRO A 154 -8.11 0.47 -16.33
C PRO A 154 -6.85 -0.37 -16.17
N LEU A 155 -7.05 -1.64 -15.86
CA LEU A 155 -5.97 -2.62 -15.72
C LEU A 155 -6.35 -3.88 -16.47
N HIS A 156 -5.42 -4.41 -17.27
CA HIS A 156 -5.65 -5.66 -18.01
C HIS A 156 -5.84 -6.81 -17.00
N PRO A 157 -6.85 -7.69 -17.18
CA PRO A 157 -7.22 -8.69 -16.17
C PRO A 157 -6.17 -9.80 -15.98
N ASP A 158 -5.28 -10.02 -16.94
CA ASP A 158 -4.29 -11.11 -16.88
C ASP A 158 -3.02 -10.74 -16.10
N TRP A 159 -2.94 -9.57 -15.49
CA TRP A 159 -1.78 -9.21 -14.68
C TRP A 159 -1.73 -10.01 -13.38
N GLU A 160 -0.59 -10.60 -13.13
CA GLU A 160 -0.21 -11.21 -11.87
C GLU A 160 0.88 -10.38 -11.19
N PHE A 161 0.75 -10.23 -9.89
CA PHE A 161 1.68 -9.54 -9.02
C PHE A 161 2.36 -10.57 -8.13
N LEU A 162 3.66 -10.59 -8.11
CA LEU A 162 4.43 -11.42 -7.20
C LEU A 162 5.22 -10.52 -6.27
N ALA A 163 4.83 -10.49 -4.99
CA ALA A 163 5.56 -9.78 -3.96
C ALA A 163 6.69 -10.67 -3.41
N LEU A 164 7.90 -10.15 -3.40
CA LEU A 164 9.05 -10.77 -2.74
C LEU A 164 9.26 -10.00 -1.43
N VAL A 165 8.89 -10.62 -0.33
CA VAL A 165 8.85 -9.99 1.00
C VAL A 165 10.03 -10.51 1.83
N PRO A 166 10.99 -9.66 2.24
CA PRO A 166 12.10 -10.10 3.06
C PRO A 166 11.73 -10.19 4.54
N ASP A 167 12.56 -10.84 5.33
CA ASP A 167 12.42 -10.99 6.78
C ASP A 167 12.96 -9.79 7.60
N PHE A 168 13.45 -8.74 6.95
CA PHE A 168 13.92 -7.50 7.59
C PHE A 168 13.01 -6.30 7.30
N ASP A 169 12.99 -5.34 8.24
CA ASP A 169 12.21 -4.10 8.16
C ASP A 169 12.96 -2.99 7.41
N LEU A 170 12.18 -2.12 6.74
CA LEU A 170 12.64 -0.82 6.27
C LEU A 170 11.58 0.24 6.60
N PRO A 171 11.76 1.02 7.67
CA PRO A 171 10.82 2.09 8.01
C PRO A 171 10.70 3.11 6.88
N THR A 172 9.48 3.52 6.55
CA THR A 172 9.21 4.48 5.47
C THR A 172 9.93 5.82 5.68
N THR A 173 10.08 6.26 6.92
CA THR A 173 10.82 7.48 7.29
C THR A 173 12.28 7.39 6.85
N VAL A 174 12.96 6.29 7.17
CA VAL A 174 14.36 6.05 6.77
C VAL A 174 14.50 6.00 5.24
N ALA A 175 13.60 5.30 4.57
CA ALA A 175 13.60 5.21 3.11
C ALA A 175 13.29 6.57 2.44
N ARG A 176 12.56 7.46 3.10
CA ARG A 176 12.26 8.82 2.61
C ARG A 176 13.43 9.77 2.84
N GLU A 177 14.13 9.67 3.98
CA GLU A 177 15.33 10.47 4.27
C GLU A 177 16.50 10.20 3.31
N ALA A 178 16.54 9.05 2.67
CA ALA A 178 17.55 8.73 1.67
C ALA A 178 17.36 9.49 0.34
N LEU A 179 16.22 10.14 0.12
CA LEU A 179 15.92 10.86 -1.12
C LEU A 179 16.57 12.23 -1.14
N PRO A 180 17.06 12.71 -2.29
CA PRO A 180 17.55 14.06 -2.42
C PRO A 180 16.40 15.08 -2.33
N THR A 181 16.72 16.28 -1.89
CA THR A 181 15.76 17.39 -1.81
C THR A 181 15.49 18.06 -3.16
N GLU A 182 16.36 17.84 -4.14
CA GLU A 182 16.28 18.44 -5.48
C GLU A 182 16.57 17.40 -6.56
N TYR A 183 15.88 17.55 -7.70
CA TYR A 183 16.07 16.71 -8.88
C TYR A 183 16.36 17.58 -10.11
N ASN A 184 17.20 17.06 -10.99
CA ASN A 184 17.47 17.77 -12.24
C ASN A 184 16.29 17.64 -13.23
N ARG A 185 16.20 18.59 -14.19
CA ARG A 185 15.12 18.58 -15.18
C ARG A 185 15.07 17.30 -16.01
N ALA A 186 16.21 16.68 -16.32
CA ALA A 186 16.23 15.46 -17.13
C ALA A 186 15.59 14.27 -16.40
N ASP A 187 15.81 14.14 -15.10
CA ASP A 187 15.21 13.10 -14.28
C ASP A 187 13.70 13.33 -14.08
N ALA A 188 13.28 14.59 -13.91
CA ALA A 188 11.86 14.93 -13.85
C ALA A 188 11.12 14.57 -15.16
N VAL A 189 11.68 14.94 -16.32
CA VAL A 189 11.12 14.60 -17.64
C VAL A 189 11.11 13.08 -17.86
N TYR A 190 12.16 12.39 -17.42
CA TYR A 190 12.23 10.93 -17.48
C TYR A 190 11.07 10.29 -16.73
N ASN A 191 10.87 10.65 -15.47
CA ASN A 191 9.79 10.07 -14.65
C ASN A 191 8.39 10.42 -15.18
N ILE A 192 8.15 11.66 -15.63
CA ILE A 192 6.87 12.05 -16.22
C ILE A 192 6.54 11.17 -17.44
N SER A 193 7.51 10.98 -18.34
CA SER A 193 7.30 10.17 -19.54
C SER A 193 7.10 8.67 -19.23
N HIS A 194 7.89 8.13 -18.30
CA HIS A 194 7.79 6.73 -17.89
C HIS A 194 6.50 6.46 -17.13
N GLY A 195 6.07 7.36 -16.24
CA GLY A 195 4.81 7.24 -15.52
C GLY A 195 3.60 7.12 -16.46
N ALA A 196 3.51 7.98 -17.47
CA ALA A 196 2.45 7.88 -18.47
C ALA A 196 2.45 6.53 -19.21
N MET A 197 3.64 5.99 -19.51
CA MET A 197 3.78 4.70 -20.19
C MET A 197 3.47 3.51 -19.27
N VAL A 198 3.75 3.59 -17.97
CA VAL A 198 3.35 2.56 -16.98
C VAL A 198 1.84 2.39 -16.97
N LEU A 199 1.08 3.48 -16.81
CA LEU A 199 -0.39 3.42 -16.79
C LEU A 199 -0.93 2.81 -18.09
N LYS A 200 -0.38 3.21 -19.24
CA LYS A 200 -0.82 2.67 -20.54
C LYS A 200 -0.43 1.22 -20.75
N ALA A 201 0.75 0.80 -20.30
CA ALA A 201 1.18 -0.59 -20.39
C ALA A 201 0.32 -1.52 -19.53
N LEU A 202 -0.03 -1.07 -18.32
CA LEU A 202 -0.92 -1.81 -17.41
C LEU A 202 -2.33 -1.97 -17.99
N GLU A 203 -2.87 -0.93 -18.64
CA GLU A 203 -4.16 -0.99 -19.35
C GLU A 203 -4.12 -1.98 -20.52
N LEU A 204 -3.08 -1.93 -21.35
CA LEU A 204 -2.99 -2.75 -22.58
C LEU A 204 -2.56 -4.20 -22.32
N GLY A 205 -2.00 -4.52 -21.14
CA GLY A 205 -1.36 -5.81 -20.90
C GLY A 205 -0.04 -5.98 -21.66
N ASP A 206 0.67 -4.89 -21.97
CA ASP A 206 1.94 -4.94 -22.71
C ASP A 206 3.12 -5.08 -21.74
N GLU A 207 3.57 -6.33 -21.52
CA GLU A 207 4.69 -6.63 -20.62
C GLU A 207 6.02 -5.99 -21.07
N LYS A 208 6.25 -5.90 -22.39
CA LYS A 208 7.49 -5.30 -22.90
C LYS A 208 7.52 -3.81 -22.64
N LEU A 209 6.40 -3.12 -22.88
CA LEU A 209 6.26 -1.70 -22.58
C LEU A 209 6.37 -1.47 -21.08
N LEU A 210 5.67 -2.27 -20.25
CA LEU A 210 5.70 -2.15 -18.80
C LEU A 210 7.12 -2.29 -18.23
N ARG A 211 7.86 -3.32 -18.65
CA ARG A 211 9.24 -3.54 -18.23
C ARG A 211 10.15 -2.34 -18.56
N ASN A 212 9.98 -1.73 -19.72
CA ASN A 212 10.77 -0.56 -20.09
C ASN A 212 10.33 0.69 -19.32
N ALA A 213 9.01 0.86 -19.11
CA ALA A 213 8.43 2.01 -18.43
C ALA A 213 8.63 2.02 -16.91
N MET A 214 8.85 0.85 -16.30
CA MET A 214 8.98 0.71 -14.83
C MET A 214 10.29 1.30 -14.26
N GLN A 215 11.15 1.83 -15.13
CA GLN A 215 12.39 2.49 -14.71
C GLN A 215 12.09 3.84 -14.05
N ASP A 216 12.83 4.16 -13.01
CA ASP A 216 12.66 5.34 -12.18
C ASP A 216 13.99 6.04 -11.90
N ARG A 217 13.95 7.37 -11.71
CA ARG A 217 15.10 8.19 -11.34
C ARG A 217 14.86 9.05 -10.10
N ILE A 218 13.69 8.93 -9.49
CA ILE A 218 13.28 9.77 -8.36
C ILE A 218 13.52 9.08 -7.01
N HIS A 219 13.15 7.80 -6.87
CA HIS A 219 13.23 7.15 -5.56
C HIS A 219 14.00 5.82 -5.54
N GLN A 220 13.79 4.93 -6.51
CA GLN A 220 14.39 3.57 -6.49
C GLN A 220 15.93 3.60 -6.48
N PRO A 221 16.63 4.46 -7.25
CA PRO A 221 18.09 4.50 -7.24
C PRO A 221 18.70 4.77 -5.87
N TYR A 222 17.99 5.51 -5.01
CA TYR A 222 18.46 5.88 -3.68
C TYR A 222 18.08 4.83 -2.61
N ARG A 223 16.97 4.10 -2.81
CA ARG A 223 16.46 3.11 -1.86
C ARG A 223 17.05 1.72 -2.04
N LYS A 224 17.43 1.33 -3.25
CA LYS A 224 17.89 -0.03 -3.57
C LYS A 224 19.11 -0.48 -2.76
N SER A 225 19.99 0.43 -2.37
CA SER A 225 21.18 0.12 -1.55
C SER A 225 20.86 -0.24 -0.09
N MET A 226 19.64 0.05 0.36
CA MET A 226 19.15 -0.30 1.70
C MET A 226 18.47 -1.68 1.73
N ILE A 227 18.34 -2.34 0.59
CA ILE A 227 17.65 -3.61 0.46
C ILE A 227 18.69 -4.70 0.19
N ALA A 228 18.84 -5.60 1.15
CA ALA A 228 19.73 -6.74 1.00
C ALA A 228 19.37 -7.55 -0.25
N ASP A 229 20.38 -8.09 -0.92
CA ASP A 229 20.23 -8.95 -2.11
C ASP A 229 19.56 -8.31 -3.34
N TYR A 230 19.25 -6.99 -3.32
CA TYR A 230 18.53 -6.30 -4.41
C TYR A 230 19.12 -6.60 -5.80
N GLU A 231 20.44 -6.40 -5.97
CA GLU A 231 21.13 -6.56 -7.26
C GLU A 231 21.07 -8.04 -7.76
N LYS A 232 21.18 -9.00 -6.83
CA LYS A 232 21.08 -10.44 -7.15
C LYS A 232 19.67 -10.79 -7.65
N ILE A 233 18.66 -10.30 -6.94
CA ILE A 233 17.23 -10.52 -7.28
C ILE A 233 16.89 -9.82 -8.58
N GLU A 234 17.23 -8.54 -8.76
CA GLU A 234 17.00 -7.80 -10.00
C GLU A 234 17.62 -8.52 -11.20
N GLY A 235 18.89 -8.97 -11.06
CA GLY A 235 19.60 -9.73 -12.09
C GLY A 235 18.84 -11.01 -12.49
N LEU A 236 18.32 -11.76 -11.52
CA LEU A 236 17.51 -12.94 -11.77
C LEU A 236 16.18 -12.60 -12.46
N ILE A 237 15.44 -11.60 -11.95
CA ILE A 237 14.13 -11.22 -12.51
C ILE A 237 14.25 -10.73 -13.96
N ARG A 238 15.30 -10.02 -14.31
CA ARG A 238 15.56 -9.58 -15.69
C ARG A 238 15.60 -10.75 -16.68
N THR A 239 15.99 -11.96 -16.23
CA THR A 239 15.99 -13.15 -17.10
C THR A 239 14.60 -13.73 -17.36
N THR A 240 13.59 -13.34 -16.58
CA THR A 240 12.21 -13.85 -16.70
C THR A 240 11.35 -13.05 -17.67
N GLY A 241 11.73 -11.81 -17.95
CA GLY A 241 10.95 -10.87 -18.75
C GLY A 241 9.84 -10.15 -17.97
N ALA A 242 9.66 -10.42 -16.68
CA ALA A 242 8.72 -9.67 -15.82
C ALA A 242 9.16 -8.21 -15.64
N ALA A 243 8.20 -7.31 -15.44
CA ALA A 243 8.48 -5.97 -14.94
C ALA A 243 8.81 -6.05 -13.45
N PHE A 244 9.65 -5.12 -12.96
CA PHE A 244 10.22 -5.18 -11.62
C PHE A 244 10.34 -3.78 -11.03
N CYS A 245 9.93 -3.62 -9.77
CA CYS A 245 10.09 -2.37 -9.03
C CYS A 245 10.09 -2.61 -7.51
N LEU A 246 10.35 -1.54 -6.75
CA LEU A 246 10.07 -1.52 -5.31
C LEU A 246 8.56 -1.40 -5.09
N SER A 247 8.04 -2.06 -4.06
CA SER A 247 6.70 -1.83 -3.55
C SER A 247 6.76 -0.71 -2.49
N GLY A 248 6.16 0.43 -2.79
CA GLY A 248 6.19 1.60 -1.90
C GLY A 248 7.61 2.08 -1.58
N ALA A 249 7.93 2.14 -0.31
CA ALA A 249 9.28 2.48 0.17
C ALA A 249 10.25 1.29 0.13
N GLY A 250 9.77 0.10 -0.11
CA GLY A 250 10.43 -1.19 0.12
C GLY A 250 10.22 -1.67 1.58
N PRO A 251 10.92 -2.72 2.01
CA PRO A 251 11.92 -3.50 1.29
C PRO A 251 11.32 -4.52 0.31
N THR A 252 10.00 -4.73 0.28
CA THR A 252 9.35 -5.63 -0.69
C THR A 252 9.67 -5.24 -2.12
N LEU A 253 10.04 -6.23 -2.92
CA LEU A 253 10.24 -6.12 -4.35
C LEU A 253 9.02 -6.70 -5.07
N LEU A 254 8.61 -6.07 -6.15
CA LEU A 254 7.41 -6.46 -6.88
C LEU A 254 7.74 -6.86 -8.31
N CYS A 255 7.28 -8.05 -8.70
CA CYS A 255 7.28 -8.49 -10.08
C CYS A 255 5.86 -8.40 -10.64
N ILE A 256 5.70 -7.85 -11.84
CA ILE A 256 4.43 -7.75 -12.53
C ILE A 256 4.58 -8.47 -13.88
N THR A 257 3.72 -9.45 -14.14
CA THR A 257 3.82 -10.31 -15.31
C THR A 257 2.46 -10.82 -15.77
N ARG A 258 2.37 -11.33 -16.97
CA ARG A 258 1.22 -12.11 -17.48
C ARG A 258 1.57 -13.61 -17.64
N ASN A 259 2.70 -14.03 -17.06
CA ASN A 259 3.15 -15.40 -17.10
C ASN A 259 2.78 -16.12 -15.80
N PRO A 260 1.70 -16.92 -15.77
CA PRO A 260 1.28 -17.62 -14.57
C PRO A 260 2.35 -18.60 -14.10
N GLY A 261 2.51 -18.72 -12.78
CA GLY A 261 3.47 -19.65 -12.17
C GLY A 261 4.90 -19.13 -12.17
N LEU A 262 5.11 -17.80 -12.24
CA LEU A 262 6.43 -17.19 -12.03
C LEU A 262 6.98 -17.51 -10.65
N GLU A 263 6.13 -17.54 -9.61
CA GLU A 263 6.47 -17.89 -8.23
C GLU A 263 7.21 -19.23 -8.15
N GLY A 264 6.63 -20.31 -8.70
CA GLY A 264 7.24 -21.64 -8.67
C GLY A 264 8.57 -21.74 -9.41
N LYS A 265 8.81 -20.87 -10.41
CA LYS A 265 10.09 -20.79 -11.13
C LYS A 265 11.17 -20.03 -10.35
N LEU A 266 10.76 -19.11 -9.50
CA LEU A 266 11.67 -18.22 -8.78
C LEU A 266 11.99 -18.68 -7.37
N SER A 267 11.05 -19.31 -6.65
CA SER A 267 11.16 -19.62 -5.23
C SER A 267 12.49 -20.27 -4.85
N LYS A 268 12.83 -21.40 -5.49
CA LYS A 268 14.12 -22.07 -5.24
C LYS A 268 15.32 -21.20 -5.62
N LYS A 269 15.25 -20.52 -6.76
CA LYS A 269 16.37 -19.72 -7.28
C LYS A 269 16.67 -18.50 -6.39
N ILE A 270 15.62 -17.84 -5.88
CA ILE A 270 15.75 -16.74 -4.93
C ILE A 270 16.47 -17.25 -3.68
N HIS A 271 15.96 -18.34 -3.08
CA HIS A 271 16.58 -18.93 -1.89
C HIS A 271 18.07 -19.30 -2.13
N ASP A 272 18.43 -19.80 -3.32
CA ASP A 272 19.81 -20.21 -3.63
C ASP A 272 20.79 -19.02 -3.78
N ILE A 273 20.31 -17.79 -4.08
CA ILE A 273 21.15 -16.62 -4.36
C ILE A 273 21.13 -15.55 -3.27
N THR A 274 20.17 -15.60 -2.34
CA THR A 274 19.98 -14.58 -1.31
C THR A 274 20.58 -15.01 0.03
N GLU A 275 20.96 -14.02 0.83
CA GLU A 275 21.42 -14.20 2.21
C GLU A 275 20.27 -14.02 3.21
N ALA A 276 19.34 -13.08 2.92
CA ALA A 276 18.11 -12.89 3.68
C ALA A 276 17.05 -13.91 3.25
N ASN A 277 16.07 -14.17 4.12
CA ASN A 277 14.90 -14.97 3.76
C ASN A 277 13.90 -14.12 3.02
N TRP A 278 13.45 -14.60 1.86
CA TRP A 278 12.49 -13.94 0.99
C TRP A 278 11.28 -14.84 0.80
N GLU A 279 10.13 -14.39 1.26
CA GLU A 279 8.84 -15.03 0.98
C GLU A 279 8.28 -14.51 -0.35
N LEU A 280 7.83 -15.41 -1.21
CA LEU A 280 7.22 -15.09 -2.50
C LEU A 280 5.71 -15.26 -2.38
N ILE A 281 4.97 -14.16 -2.46
CA ILE A 281 3.52 -14.13 -2.30
C ILE A 281 2.87 -13.77 -3.64
N PRO A 282 2.21 -14.72 -4.31
CA PRO A 282 1.41 -14.41 -5.50
C PRO A 282 0.15 -13.63 -5.09
N LEU A 283 -0.09 -12.51 -5.76
CA LEU A 283 -1.18 -11.59 -5.47
C LEU A 283 -1.93 -11.22 -6.75
N HIS A 284 -3.22 -10.92 -6.60
CA HIS A 284 -4.05 -10.36 -7.65
C HIS A 284 -4.49 -8.95 -7.28
N VAL A 285 -5.00 -8.21 -8.25
CA VAL A 285 -5.56 -6.89 -7.98
C VAL A 285 -6.91 -7.03 -7.25
N GLU A 286 -7.05 -6.29 -6.15
CA GLU A 286 -8.31 -6.16 -5.43
C GLU A 286 -9.07 -4.93 -5.96
N PHE A 287 -10.24 -5.14 -6.58
CA PHE A 287 -10.98 -4.06 -7.24
C PHE A 287 -12.03 -3.39 -6.35
N GLN A 288 -12.42 -3.98 -5.23
CA GLN A 288 -13.48 -3.45 -4.39
C GLN A 288 -12.99 -2.43 -3.34
N GLY A 289 -11.69 -2.47 -3.02
CA GLY A 289 -11.13 -1.68 -1.93
C GLY A 289 -11.64 -2.11 -0.55
N ALA A 290 -11.52 -1.19 0.41
CA ALA A 290 -11.94 -1.44 1.79
C ALA A 290 -13.46 -1.54 1.90
N ARG A 291 -13.94 -2.47 2.75
CA ARG A 291 -15.37 -2.77 2.90
C ARG A 291 -15.72 -3.31 4.27
N VAL A 292 -16.96 -3.14 4.65
CA VAL A 292 -17.56 -3.84 5.80
C VAL A 292 -17.77 -5.31 5.43
N ILE A 293 -17.31 -6.23 6.27
CA ILE A 293 -17.49 -7.68 6.09
C ILE A 293 -18.38 -8.33 7.14
N SER A 294 -18.55 -7.68 8.29
CA SER A 294 -19.53 -8.10 9.32
C SER A 294 -19.99 -6.90 10.15
N GLU A 295 -21.23 -6.99 10.65
CA GLU A 295 -21.88 -5.97 11.49
C GLU A 295 -22.84 -6.63 12.48
N GLU A 296 -22.88 -6.11 13.74
CA GLU A 296 -23.77 -6.57 14.81
C GLU A 296 -24.35 -5.39 15.61
#